data_51a977da202c62f55c34d3cee1e7ec6a
#
_entry.id   51a977da202c62f55c34d3cee1e7ec6a
#
_cell.length_a   1.000
_cell.length_b   1.000
_cell.length_c   1.000
_cell.angle_alpha   90.00
_cell.angle_beta   90.00
_cell.angle_gamma   90.00
#
_symmetry.space_group_name_H-M   'P 1'
#
loop_
_entity.id
_entity.type
_entity.pdbx_description
1 polymer ?
#
loop_
_entity_poly.entity_id
_entity_poly.type
_entity_poly.pdbx_seq_one_letter_code
_entity_poly.pdbx_strand_id
1 'polypeptide(L)'
;MTAPLTRRAFLGSAALGALVMAAPAFAVSLDRARSLVDGLVADVNAVIASGAGESAMLDQFERIFDRYADVPTIARYALGSDARGASQSQLNGFTAAFRTYIARKYGRRFREFIGGQIVVVEARNVPNGVEVETTAIFQGQSPFRVDFQVSDASGQTLFFNIIIEGVNMLLSERAEVQAMLDARGRSIDRLITDLPQT
;
A
#
# COMPACT_ATOMS: atom_id res chain seq x y z
N MET A 1 -27.22 3.77 -84.55
CA MET A 1 -25.95 4.34 -83.99
C MET A 1 -25.99 4.17 -82.48
N THR A 2 -25.27 3.19 -82.07
CA THR A 2 -25.27 2.65 -80.66
C THR A 2 -24.06 3.19 -79.97
N ALA A 3 -24.25 3.86 -78.79
CA ALA A 3 -23.19 4.29 -77.90
C ALA A 3 -23.00 3.26 -76.76
N PRO A 4 -21.76 2.93 -76.36
CA PRO A 4 -21.51 1.91 -75.30
C PRO A 4 -21.50 2.49 -73.90
N LEU A 5 -22.13 1.74 -72.99
CA LEU A 5 -22.16 1.97 -71.56
C LEU A 5 -20.82 1.60 -70.93
N THR A 6 -20.18 2.56 -70.29
CA THR A 6 -18.97 2.37 -69.49
C THR A 6 -19.35 1.92 -68.08
N ARG A 7 -18.94 0.71 -67.70
CA ARG A 7 -19.01 0.16 -66.29
C ARG A 7 -17.91 0.77 -65.44
N ARG A 8 -18.27 1.61 -64.53
CA ARG A 8 -17.36 2.02 -63.42
C ARG A 8 -17.42 0.99 -62.31
N ALA A 9 -16.33 0.26 -62.13
CA ALA A 9 -16.11 -0.62 -61.02
C ALA A 9 -15.84 0.20 -59.76
N PHE A 10 -16.70 0.06 -58.74
CA PHE A 10 -16.46 0.57 -57.39
C PHE A 10 -15.59 -0.46 -56.62
N LEU A 11 -14.33 -0.12 -56.45
CA LEU A 11 -13.45 -0.83 -55.51
C LEU A 11 -13.75 -0.32 -54.08
N GLY A 12 -14.54 -1.07 -53.32
CA GLY A 12 -14.76 -0.84 -51.93
C GLY A 12 -13.56 -1.34 -51.13
N SER A 13 -12.72 -0.44 -50.60
CA SER A 13 -11.69 -0.75 -49.65
C SER A 13 -12.32 -1.04 -48.27
N ALA A 14 -12.40 -2.30 -47.89
CA ALA A 14 -12.74 -2.71 -46.51
C ALA A 14 -11.53 -2.44 -45.62
N ALA A 15 -11.56 -1.34 -44.86
CA ALA A 15 -10.60 -1.10 -43.78
C ALA A 15 -10.95 -2.03 -42.61
N LEU A 16 -10.19 -3.13 -42.45
CA LEU A 16 -10.20 -3.90 -41.22
C LEU A 16 -9.61 -3.05 -40.08
N GLY A 17 -10.47 -2.43 -39.27
CA GLY A 17 -10.09 -1.82 -38.02
C GLY A 17 -9.65 -2.93 -37.03
N ALA A 18 -8.35 -3.07 -36.85
CA ALA A 18 -7.83 -3.89 -35.75
C ALA A 18 -8.25 -3.25 -34.40
N LEU A 19 -9.24 -3.84 -33.73
CA LEU A 19 -9.53 -3.54 -32.35
C LEU A 19 -8.30 -4.02 -31.54
N VAL A 20 -7.40 -3.11 -31.21
CA VAL A 20 -6.37 -3.35 -30.19
C VAL A 20 -7.12 -3.40 -28.85
N MET A 21 -7.43 -4.61 -28.39
CA MET A 21 -7.83 -4.83 -27.02
C MET A 21 -6.63 -4.42 -26.15
N ALA A 22 -6.71 -3.22 -25.56
CA ALA A 22 -5.80 -2.84 -24.50
C ALA A 22 -6.00 -3.87 -23.37
N ALA A 23 -5.03 -4.78 -23.21
CA ALA A 23 -4.96 -5.61 -22.04
C ALA A 23 -4.90 -4.67 -20.83
N PRO A 24 -5.64 -4.94 -19.74
CA PRO A 24 -5.50 -4.16 -18.53
C PRO A 24 -4.03 -4.25 -18.10
N ALA A 25 -3.33 -3.14 -18.28
CA ALA A 25 -1.97 -3.02 -17.79
C ALA A 25 -2.04 -3.09 -16.26
N PHE A 26 -1.25 -4.03 -15.67
CA PHE A 26 -0.90 -4.08 -14.27
C PHE A 26 -2.01 -4.51 -13.30
N ALA A 27 -2.34 -5.80 -13.31
CA ALA A 27 -2.86 -6.46 -12.14
C ALA A 27 -1.68 -7.21 -11.50
N VAL A 28 -1.30 -6.84 -10.26
CA VAL A 28 -0.27 -7.58 -9.51
C VAL A 28 -0.61 -9.07 -9.48
N SER A 29 0.36 -9.94 -9.83
CA SER A 29 0.14 -11.39 -9.77
C SER A 29 0.20 -11.89 -8.33
N LEU A 30 -0.48 -13.02 -8.06
CA LEU A 30 -0.46 -13.70 -6.77
C LEU A 30 0.99 -13.99 -6.32
N ASP A 31 1.84 -14.47 -7.22
CA ASP A 31 3.23 -14.80 -6.93
C ASP A 31 4.06 -13.57 -6.55
N ARG A 32 3.87 -12.44 -7.24
CA ARG A 32 4.55 -11.18 -6.91
C ARG A 32 4.12 -10.63 -5.55
N ALA A 33 2.83 -10.65 -5.28
CA ALA A 33 2.29 -10.19 -4.01
C ALA A 33 2.78 -11.09 -2.86
N ARG A 34 2.74 -12.41 -3.05
CA ARG A 34 3.27 -13.37 -2.08
C ARG A 34 4.76 -13.15 -1.84
N SER A 35 5.57 -13.04 -2.89
CA SER A 35 7.03 -12.81 -2.76
C SER A 35 7.35 -11.50 -2.02
N LEU A 36 6.55 -10.43 -2.24
CA LEU A 36 6.69 -9.18 -1.47
C LEU A 36 6.47 -9.43 0.03
N VAL A 37 5.39 -10.13 0.38
CA VAL A 37 5.03 -10.39 1.79
C VAL A 37 5.98 -11.40 2.42
N ASP A 38 6.44 -12.42 1.68
CA ASP A 38 7.48 -13.36 2.17
C ASP A 38 8.77 -12.58 2.53
N GLY A 39 9.21 -11.64 1.68
CA GLY A 39 10.35 -10.77 1.97
C GLY A 39 10.13 -9.86 3.19
N LEU A 40 8.96 -9.21 3.26
CA LEU A 40 8.55 -8.39 4.41
C LEU A 40 8.59 -9.20 5.71
N VAL A 41 7.98 -10.38 5.70
CA VAL A 41 7.90 -11.28 6.87
C VAL A 41 9.29 -11.75 7.28
N ALA A 42 10.17 -12.08 6.34
CA ALA A 42 11.55 -12.46 6.62
C ALA A 42 12.31 -11.32 7.32
N ASP A 43 12.21 -10.09 6.79
CA ASP A 43 12.86 -8.91 7.38
C ASP A 43 12.30 -8.59 8.77
N VAL A 44 10.97 -8.65 8.96
CA VAL A 44 10.32 -8.44 10.27
C VAL A 44 10.76 -9.49 11.28
N ASN A 45 10.74 -10.78 10.91
CA ASN A 45 11.18 -11.86 11.78
C ASN A 45 12.67 -11.71 12.17
N ALA A 46 13.52 -11.26 11.23
CA ALA A 46 14.92 -10.97 11.52
C ALA A 46 15.09 -9.85 12.56
N VAL A 47 14.29 -8.78 12.48
CA VAL A 47 14.31 -7.71 13.48
C VAL A 47 13.82 -8.21 14.85
N ILE A 48 12.74 -8.98 14.89
CA ILE A 48 12.22 -9.58 16.14
C ILE A 48 13.27 -10.48 16.79
N ALA A 49 14.01 -11.25 16.01
CA ALA A 49 15.03 -12.19 16.49
C ALA A 49 16.38 -11.50 16.82
N SER A 50 16.60 -10.27 16.40
CA SER A 50 17.91 -9.60 16.52
C SER A 50 18.36 -9.30 17.94
N GLY A 51 17.42 -9.20 18.90
CA GLY A 51 17.70 -8.74 20.26
C GLY A 51 18.18 -7.30 20.35
N ALA A 52 18.00 -6.51 19.28
CA ALA A 52 18.42 -5.10 19.25
C ALA A 52 17.66 -4.26 20.28
N GLY A 53 18.27 -3.16 20.73
CA GLY A 53 17.60 -2.19 21.57
C GLY A 53 16.45 -1.48 20.84
N GLU A 54 15.52 -0.90 21.61
CA GLU A 54 14.27 -0.31 21.08
C GLU A 54 14.50 0.68 19.94
N SER A 55 15.43 1.63 20.10
CA SER A 55 15.72 2.64 19.06
C SER A 55 16.17 1.98 17.75
N ALA A 56 17.08 1.01 17.84
CA ALA A 56 17.56 0.30 16.64
C ALA A 56 16.47 -0.54 15.96
N MET A 57 15.54 -1.10 16.76
CA MET A 57 14.37 -1.79 16.20
C MET A 57 13.43 -0.82 15.51
N LEU A 58 13.13 0.33 16.08
CA LEU A 58 12.28 1.35 15.47
C LEU A 58 12.86 1.82 14.12
N ASP A 59 14.17 2.08 14.07
CA ASP A 59 14.85 2.47 12.83
C ASP A 59 14.80 1.35 11.76
N GLN A 60 14.85 0.09 12.18
CA GLN A 60 14.72 -1.03 11.25
C GLN A 60 13.29 -1.16 10.74
N PHE A 61 12.28 -0.96 11.57
CA PHE A 61 10.87 -0.97 11.13
C PHE A 61 10.54 0.19 10.20
N GLU A 62 11.08 1.38 10.44
CA GLU A 62 10.91 2.50 9.52
C GLU A 62 11.47 2.16 8.13
N ARG A 63 12.64 1.52 8.06
CA ARG A 63 13.22 1.05 6.79
C ARG A 63 12.39 -0.06 6.12
N ILE A 64 11.86 -1.01 6.90
CA ILE A 64 10.98 -2.06 6.39
C ILE A 64 9.70 -1.44 5.84
N PHE A 65 9.09 -0.52 6.59
CA PHE A 65 7.88 0.17 6.14
C PHE A 65 8.14 0.95 4.85
N ASP A 66 9.25 1.67 4.76
CA ASP A 66 9.64 2.41 3.54
C ASP A 66 9.90 1.49 2.33
N ARG A 67 10.41 0.30 2.56
CA ARG A 67 10.75 -0.68 1.51
C ARG A 67 9.56 -1.41 0.94
N TYR A 68 8.61 -1.78 1.78
CA TYR A 68 7.53 -2.71 1.43
C TYR A 68 6.15 -2.05 1.32
N ALA A 69 5.95 -0.85 1.91
CA ALA A 69 4.70 -0.13 1.88
C ALA A 69 4.67 0.97 0.81
N ASP A 70 3.50 1.16 0.21
CA ASP A 70 3.23 2.35 -0.61
C ASP A 70 2.91 3.55 0.30
N VAL A 71 3.96 4.04 0.99
CA VAL A 71 3.83 5.11 1.99
C VAL A 71 3.15 6.36 1.43
N PRO A 72 3.48 6.84 0.21
CA PRO A 72 2.79 7.99 -0.37
C PRO A 72 1.29 7.78 -0.57
N THR A 73 0.88 6.60 -1.04
CA THR A 73 -0.54 6.25 -1.22
C THR A 73 -1.26 6.15 0.12
N ILE A 74 -0.67 5.49 1.11
CA ILE A 74 -1.22 5.35 2.47
C ILE A 74 -1.38 6.73 3.13
N ALA A 75 -0.34 7.55 3.12
CA ALA A 75 -0.35 8.90 3.68
C ALA A 75 -1.40 9.79 3.00
N ARG A 76 -1.47 9.77 1.67
CA ARG A 76 -2.48 10.51 0.92
C ARG A 76 -3.91 10.08 1.27
N TYR A 77 -4.13 8.77 1.47
CA TYR A 77 -5.42 8.24 1.90
C TYR A 77 -5.78 8.69 3.32
N ALA A 78 -4.80 8.70 4.24
CA ALA A 78 -4.98 9.15 5.62
C ALA A 78 -5.36 10.65 5.69
N LEU A 79 -4.78 11.51 4.84
CA LEU A 79 -5.20 12.92 4.71
C LEU A 79 -6.63 13.07 4.15
N GLY A 80 -7.16 12.06 3.49
CA GLY A 80 -8.54 12.09 2.96
C GLY A 80 -8.80 13.21 1.95
N SER A 81 -9.87 13.99 2.17
CA SER A 81 -10.25 15.10 1.29
C SER A 81 -9.23 16.23 1.23
N ASP A 82 -8.50 16.45 2.32
CA ASP A 82 -7.52 17.54 2.43
C ASP A 82 -6.32 17.34 1.50
N ALA A 83 -6.02 16.08 1.14
CA ALA A 83 -4.99 15.77 0.15
C ALA A 83 -5.23 16.40 -1.23
N ARG A 84 -6.50 16.75 -1.56
CA ARG A 84 -6.82 17.40 -2.85
C ARG A 84 -6.46 18.88 -2.89
N GLY A 85 -6.48 19.52 -1.73
CA GLY A 85 -6.13 20.93 -1.59
C GLY A 85 -4.67 21.17 -1.16
N ALA A 86 -3.96 20.10 -0.79
CA ALA A 86 -2.59 20.18 -0.33
C ALA A 86 -1.62 20.45 -1.50
N SER A 87 -0.60 21.30 -1.26
CA SER A 87 0.51 21.48 -2.18
C SER A 87 1.39 20.22 -2.23
N GLN A 88 2.19 20.05 -3.29
CA GLN A 88 3.14 18.94 -3.39
C GLN A 88 4.15 18.94 -2.24
N SER A 89 4.58 20.11 -1.78
CA SER A 89 5.47 20.25 -0.62
C SER A 89 4.81 19.71 0.66
N GLN A 90 3.53 20.03 0.89
CA GLN A 90 2.76 19.53 2.02
C GLN A 90 2.56 18.01 1.94
N LEU A 91 2.24 17.48 0.75
CA LEU A 91 2.11 16.02 0.56
C LEU A 91 3.42 15.30 0.86
N ASN A 92 4.54 15.82 0.38
CA ASN A 92 5.87 15.23 0.64
C ASN A 92 6.25 15.32 2.12
N GLY A 93 6.04 16.50 2.73
CA GLY A 93 6.30 16.71 4.16
C GLY A 93 5.44 15.82 5.05
N PHE A 94 4.14 15.72 4.72
CA PHE A 94 3.24 14.83 5.46
C PHE A 94 3.62 13.35 5.29
N THR A 95 3.98 12.91 4.09
CA THR A 95 4.43 11.53 3.84
C THR A 95 5.64 11.17 4.72
N ALA A 96 6.62 12.07 4.82
CA ALA A 96 7.79 11.86 5.66
C ALA A 96 7.42 11.81 7.17
N ALA A 97 6.62 12.75 7.64
CA ALA A 97 6.15 12.79 9.03
C ALA A 97 5.29 11.55 9.38
N PHE A 98 4.41 11.15 8.47
CA PHE A 98 3.54 9.99 8.63
C PHE A 98 4.34 8.68 8.70
N ARG A 99 5.40 8.52 7.89
CA ARG A 99 6.30 7.36 7.97
C ARG A 99 6.87 7.20 9.38
N THR A 100 7.46 8.25 9.91
CA THR A 100 8.04 8.25 11.27
C THR A 100 6.98 7.99 12.34
N TYR A 101 5.80 8.60 12.22
CA TYR A 101 4.67 8.38 13.11
C TYR A 101 4.25 6.90 13.14
N ILE A 102 4.01 6.29 11.97
CA ILE A 102 3.61 4.88 11.86
C ILE A 102 4.69 3.95 12.44
N ALA A 103 5.95 4.19 12.10
CA ALA A 103 7.06 3.39 12.62
C ALA A 103 7.14 3.44 14.15
N ARG A 104 6.97 4.60 14.76
CA ARG A 104 6.95 4.75 16.23
C ARG A 104 5.72 4.15 16.88
N LYS A 105 4.53 4.44 16.31
CA LYS A 105 3.26 3.94 16.84
C LYS A 105 3.21 2.42 16.94
N TYR A 106 3.58 1.76 15.85
CA TYR A 106 3.55 0.29 15.79
C TYR A 106 4.85 -0.33 16.28
N GLY A 107 5.99 0.31 16.06
CA GLY A 107 7.28 -0.19 16.50
C GLY A 107 7.40 -0.38 18.02
N ARG A 108 6.74 0.46 18.82
CA ARG A 108 6.70 0.29 20.30
C ARG A 108 6.05 -1.03 20.74
N ARG A 109 5.13 -1.56 19.93
CA ARG A 109 4.46 -2.84 20.21
C ARG A 109 5.31 -4.06 19.84
N PHE A 110 6.37 -3.88 19.07
CA PHE A 110 7.19 -5.01 18.63
C PHE A 110 7.98 -5.69 19.77
N ARG A 111 8.13 -5.05 20.94
CA ARG A 111 8.64 -5.74 22.13
C ARG A 111 7.74 -6.90 22.60
N GLU A 112 6.43 -6.76 22.38
CA GLU A 112 5.45 -7.80 22.69
C GLU A 112 5.60 -9.00 21.74
N PHE A 113 6.32 -8.83 20.64
CA PHE A 113 6.51 -9.82 19.57
C PHE A 113 7.84 -10.56 19.68
N ILE A 114 8.72 -10.21 20.62
CA ILE A 114 10.01 -10.88 20.82
C ILE A 114 9.77 -12.36 21.09
N GLY A 115 10.43 -13.25 20.32
CA GLY A 115 10.26 -14.70 20.39
C GLY A 115 9.04 -15.23 19.62
N GLY A 116 8.31 -14.37 18.92
CA GLY A 116 7.25 -14.74 17.99
C GLY A 116 7.72 -14.87 16.56
N GLN A 117 6.76 -15.15 15.67
CA GLN A 117 7.00 -15.23 14.23
C GLN A 117 5.72 -14.88 13.47
N ILE A 118 5.90 -14.44 12.21
CA ILE A 118 4.82 -14.30 11.23
C ILE A 118 5.03 -15.35 10.14
N VAL A 119 3.96 -15.98 9.69
CA VAL A 119 3.97 -17.04 8.68
C VAL A 119 2.99 -16.68 7.56
N VAL A 120 3.43 -16.73 6.30
CA VAL A 120 2.56 -16.53 5.13
C VAL A 120 1.73 -17.80 4.88
N VAL A 121 0.41 -17.64 4.76
CA VAL A 121 -0.55 -18.74 4.57
C VAL A 121 -0.92 -18.85 3.09
N GLU A 122 -1.66 -17.88 2.57
CA GLU A 122 -2.15 -17.90 1.19
C GLU A 122 -2.22 -16.53 0.56
N ALA A 123 -2.43 -16.48 -0.75
CA ALA A 123 -2.67 -15.24 -1.49
C ALA A 123 -3.92 -15.40 -2.36
N ARG A 124 -4.76 -14.36 -2.44
CA ARG A 124 -5.99 -14.33 -3.23
C ARG A 124 -6.22 -12.99 -3.92
N ASN A 125 -6.87 -13.02 -5.08
CA ASN A 125 -7.26 -11.80 -5.78
C ASN A 125 -8.39 -11.10 -5.02
N VAL A 126 -8.28 -9.77 -4.92
CA VAL A 126 -9.29 -8.86 -4.38
C VAL A 126 -9.50 -7.69 -5.36
N PRO A 127 -10.60 -6.92 -5.27
CA PRO A 127 -10.92 -5.88 -6.27
C PRO A 127 -9.79 -4.88 -6.55
N ASN A 128 -8.96 -4.56 -5.57
CA ASN A 128 -7.92 -3.54 -5.68
C ASN A 128 -6.49 -4.12 -5.69
N GLY A 129 -6.33 -5.41 -5.98
CA GLY A 129 -5.01 -6.06 -6.01
C GLY A 129 -5.05 -7.49 -5.51
N VAL A 130 -4.09 -7.84 -4.67
CA VAL A 130 -3.96 -9.16 -4.04
C VAL A 130 -3.92 -9.02 -2.53
N GLU A 131 -4.65 -9.87 -1.83
CA GLU A 131 -4.58 -10.00 -0.39
C GLU A 131 -3.74 -11.23 -0.04
N VAL A 132 -2.71 -11.02 0.76
CA VAL A 132 -1.82 -12.08 1.26
C VAL A 132 -2.10 -12.28 2.74
N GLU A 133 -2.65 -13.44 3.08
CA GLU A 133 -2.95 -13.84 4.44
C GLU A 133 -1.68 -14.30 5.14
N THR A 134 -1.48 -13.81 6.35
CA THR A 134 -0.44 -14.27 7.27
C THR A 134 -1.03 -14.58 8.63
N THR A 135 -0.35 -15.42 9.39
CA THR A 135 -0.64 -15.71 10.80
C THR A 135 0.50 -15.18 11.67
N ALA A 136 0.19 -14.32 12.61
CA ALA A 136 1.11 -13.88 13.64
C ALA A 136 1.00 -14.82 14.85
N ILE A 137 2.13 -15.33 15.33
CA ILE A 137 2.24 -16.30 16.43
C ILE A 137 3.19 -15.71 17.46
N PHE A 138 2.68 -15.30 18.61
CA PHE A 138 3.47 -14.68 19.69
C PHE A 138 3.33 -15.45 21.00
N GLN A 139 4.37 -15.37 21.82
CA GLN A 139 4.38 -16.07 23.11
C GLN A 139 3.27 -15.51 24.04
N GLY A 140 2.50 -16.42 24.63
CA GLY A 140 1.44 -16.05 25.55
C GLY A 140 0.17 -15.49 24.93
N GLN A 141 0.06 -15.46 23.61
CA GLN A 141 -1.12 -15.02 22.88
C GLN A 141 -1.62 -16.11 21.94
N SER A 142 -2.92 -16.13 21.65
CA SER A 142 -3.46 -16.95 20.59
C SER A 142 -2.95 -16.43 19.24
N PRO A 143 -2.63 -17.32 18.27
CA PRO A 143 -2.32 -16.87 16.92
C PRO A 143 -3.45 -16.02 16.36
N PHE A 144 -3.10 -14.97 15.63
CA PHE A 144 -4.07 -14.07 15.01
C PHE A 144 -3.73 -13.77 13.55
N ARG A 145 -4.74 -13.40 12.80
CA ARG A 145 -4.67 -13.17 11.36
C ARG A 145 -4.20 -11.75 11.05
N VAL A 146 -3.27 -11.63 10.09
CA VAL A 146 -2.83 -10.34 9.52
C VAL A 146 -2.83 -10.48 8.00
N ASP A 147 -3.65 -9.67 7.31
CA ASP A 147 -3.72 -9.67 5.85
C ASP A 147 -3.03 -8.43 5.29
N PHE A 148 -2.20 -8.63 4.28
CA PHE A 148 -1.56 -7.54 3.54
C PHE A 148 -2.24 -7.37 2.19
N GLN A 149 -2.76 -6.16 1.91
CA GLN A 149 -3.31 -5.83 0.60
C GLN A 149 -2.22 -5.19 -0.27
N VAL A 150 -1.88 -5.85 -1.35
CA VAL A 150 -0.76 -5.53 -2.25
C VAL A 150 -1.30 -5.08 -3.59
N SER A 151 -0.69 -4.04 -4.17
CA SER A 151 -1.02 -3.50 -5.48
C SER A 151 0.26 -3.04 -6.21
N ASP A 152 0.17 -2.88 -7.52
CA ASP A 152 1.21 -2.25 -8.35
C ASP A 152 0.71 -0.95 -9.01
N ALA A 153 -0.40 -0.41 -8.54
CA ALA A 153 -1.02 0.81 -9.09
C ALA A 153 -0.11 2.05 -9.04
N SER A 154 0.85 2.10 -8.10
CA SER A 154 1.87 3.16 -8.02
C SER A 154 3.09 2.94 -8.93
N GLY A 155 3.10 1.86 -9.73
CA GLY A 155 4.22 1.47 -10.60
C GLY A 155 5.23 0.53 -9.93
N GLN A 156 5.04 0.21 -8.66
CA GLN A 156 5.82 -0.77 -7.91
C GLN A 156 4.89 -1.72 -7.16
N THR A 157 5.29 -2.98 -7.02
CA THR A 157 4.55 -3.92 -6.18
C THR A 157 4.82 -3.61 -4.72
N LEU A 158 3.82 -3.07 -4.00
CA LEU A 158 3.91 -2.64 -2.60
C LEU A 158 2.61 -2.97 -1.87
N PHE A 159 2.64 -3.15 -0.56
CA PHE A 159 1.41 -3.20 0.21
C PHE A 159 0.89 -1.78 0.49
N PHE A 160 -0.42 -1.62 0.47
CA PHE A 160 -1.07 -0.33 0.74
C PHE A 160 -2.05 -0.39 1.91
N ASN A 161 -2.33 -1.56 2.44
CA ASN A 161 -3.20 -1.73 3.60
C ASN A 161 -2.82 -3.00 4.37
N ILE A 162 -3.12 -2.99 5.66
CA ILE A 162 -3.03 -4.16 6.54
C ILE A 162 -4.39 -4.32 7.24
N ILE A 163 -4.88 -5.56 7.33
CA ILE A 163 -6.09 -5.91 8.07
C ILE A 163 -5.68 -6.85 9.20
N ILE A 164 -5.94 -6.48 10.44
CA ILE A 164 -5.60 -7.26 11.63
C ILE A 164 -6.88 -7.72 12.30
N GLU A 165 -7.13 -9.02 12.36
CA GLU A 165 -8.37 -9.59 12.92
C GLU A 165 -9.63 -8.89 12.37
N GLY A 166 -9.65 -8.60 11.06
CA GLY A 166 -10.76 -7.91 10.39
C GLY A 166 -10.77 -6.39 10.56
N VAL A 167 -9.90 -5.81 11.38
CA VAL A 167 -9.77 -4.35 11.52
C VAL A 167 -8.91 -3.79 10.40
N ASN A 168 -9.48 -2.92 9.58
CA ASN A 168 -8.79 -2.26 8.48
C ASN A 168 -7.93 -1.10 9.01
N MET A 169 -6.60 -1.28 9.00
CA MET A 169 -5.66 -0.31 9.56
C MET A 169 -5.60 1.00 8.77
N LEU A 170 -5.77 0.93 7.44
CA LEU A 170 -5.80 2.14 6.60
C LEU A 170 -6.99 3.06 6.95
N LEU A 171 -8.16 2.48 7.25
CA LEU A 171 -9.34 3.24 7.71
C LEU A 171 -9.12 3.80 9.12
N SER A 172 -8.52 3.00 10.03
CA SER A 172 -8.20 3.44 11.39
C SER A 172 -7.23 4.62 11.39
N GLU A 173 -6.14 4.53 10.62
CA GLU A 173 -5.17 5.61 10.50
C GLU A 173 -5.78 6.87 9.88
N ARG A 174 -6.66 6.72 8.90
CA ARG A 174 -7.39 7.86 8.36
C ARG A 174 -8.23 8.56 9.42
N ALA A 175 -8.98 7.80 10.23
CA ALA A 175 -9.80 8.38 11.28
C ALA A 175 -8.95 9.15 12.32
N GLU A 176 -7.82 8.60 12.73
CA GLU A 176 -6.91 9.24 13.67
C GLU A 176 -6.25 10.50 13.08
N VAL A 177 -5.72 10.42 11.86
CA VAL A 177 -5.13 11.58 11.15
C VAL A 177 -6.16 12.69 10.98
N GLN A 178 -7.40 12.36 10.62
CA GLN A 178 -8.47 13.35 10.50
C GLN A 178 -8.78 14.03 11.84
N ALA A 179 -8.85 13.27 12.93
CA ALA A 179 -9.04 13.82 14.28
C ALA A 179 -7.86 14.73 14.70
N MET A 180 -6.63 14.32 14.42
CA MET A 180 -5.44 15.13 14.69
C MET A 180 -5.42 16.41 13.85
N LEU A 181 -5.88 16.35 12.60
CA LEU A 181 -5.97 17.50 11.70
C LEU A 181 -7.05 18.49 12.18
N ASP A 182 -8.22 17.98 12.61
CA ASP A 182 -9.29 18.80 13.18
C ASP A 182 -8.84 19.53 14.44
N ALA A 183 -8.12 18.88 15.34
CA ALA A 183 -7.55 19.48 16.55
C ALA A 183 -6.54 20.61 16.24
N ARG A 184 -6.02 20.67 15.02
CA ARG A 184 -5.06 21.70 14.54
C ARG A 184 -5.70 22.73 13.61
N GLY A 185 -7.04 22.84 13.61
CA GLY A 185 -7.77 23.74 12.71
C GLY A 185 -7.55 23.42 11.24
N ARG A 186 -7.39 22.13 10.90
CA ARG A 186 -7.13 21.57 9.56
C ARG A 186 -5.84 22.09 8.90
N SER A 187 -4.86 22.49 9.70
CA SER A 187 -3.55 22.92 9.21
C SER A 187 -2.64 21.70 8.98
N ILE A 188 -2.40 21.36 7.72
CA ILE A 188 -1.46 20.29 7.33
C ILE A 188 -0.05 20.61 7.81
N ASP A 189 0.39 21.86 7.76
CA ASP A 189 1.75 22.25 8.18
C ASP A 189 1.96 22.04 9.69
N ARG A 190 0.95 22.34 10.51
CA ARG A 190 1.00 22.03 11.95
C ARG A 190 1.03 20.52 12.18
N LEU A 191 0.22 19.78 11.44
CA LEU A 191 0.21 18.32 11.55
C LEU A 191 1.57 17.73 11.18
N ILE A 192 2.22 18.20 10.11
CA ILE A 192 3.56 17.76 9.70
C ILE A 192 4.58 17.97 10.83
N THR A 193 4.50 19.10 11.52
CA THR A 193 5.43 19.43 12.61
C THR A 193 5.24 18.54 13.83
N ASP A 194 4.00 18.27 14.20
CA ASP A 194 3.65 17.61 15.46
C ASP A 194 3.62 16.08 15.35
N LEU A 195 3.23 15.54 14.20
CA LEU A 195 2.99 14.12 13.99
C LEU A 195 4.18 13.21 14.37
N PRO A 196 5.43 13.55 14.06
CA PRO A 196 6.58 12.72 14.45
C PRO A 196 6.83 12.66 15.97
N GLN A 197 6.18 13.53 16.74
CA GLN A 197 6.36 13.59 18.20
C GLN A 197 5.20 12.92 18.97
N THR A 198 4.17 12.48 18.25
CA THR A 198 3.00 11.79 18.79
C THR A 198 3.28 10.30 18.92
#